data_b16f37a9bc1f65401832cc7daf7e22e3
#
_entry.id   b16f37a9bc1f65401832cc7daf7e22e3
#
_cell.length_a   1.000
_cell.length_b   1.000
_cell.length_c   1.000
_cell.angle_alpha   90.00
_cell.angle_beta   90.00
_cell.angle_gamma   90.00
#
_symmetry.space_group_name_H-M   'P 1'
#
loop_
_entity.id
_entity.type
_entity.pdbx_description
1 polymer ?
#
loop_
_entity_poly.entity_id
_entity_poly.type
_entity_poly.pdbx_seq_one_letter_code
_entity_poly.pdbx_strand_id
1 'polypeptide(L)'
;MLAVERSLRALLEQGTQDGTLGPGSKLPTERDLVERLSAPRSAIRRALEVLERDGVVIRHVGRGTFLTEAALPPADGAPPDTSPAEIMQVRLLIEPPVAELAARVATQADLDRIAECLHGGEGSEGFEDFEAWDARLHRAIALAVHNGLLISMFDVMNTARSLPVWGSLKRRTSSPERRLRYHEEHAAIVEALRDRDPTGARDCMRQHLQNVSDNLLGRH
;
A
#
# COMPACT_ATOMS: atom_id res chain seq x y z
N MET A 1 11.75 14.80 -15.00
CA MET A 1 11.13 15.61 -13.94
C MET A 1 10.74 14.74 -12.74
N LEU A 2 9.91 13.74 -12.91
CA LEU A 2 9.49 12.79 -11.87
C LEU A 2 10.62 12.01 -11.16
N ALA A 3 11.77 11.80 -11.82
CA ALA A 3 12.89 11.05 -11.25
C ALA A 3 13.58 11.81 -10.09
N VAL A 4 13.90 13.09 -10.27
CA VAL A 4 14.57 13.90 -9.24
C VAL A 4 13.67 14.15 -8.04
N GLU A 5 12.38 14.39 -8.26
CA GLU A 5 11.39 14.51 -7.19
C GLU A 5 11.32 13.23 -6.36
N ARG A 6 11.23 12.08 -7.03
CA ARG A 6 11.20 10.75 -6.37
C ARG A 6 12.48 10.50 -5.56
N SER A 7 13.65 10.82 -6.13
CA SER A 7 14.92 10.67 -5.43
C SER A 7 15.02 11.62 -4.22
N LEU A 8 14.48 12.83 -4.32
CA LEU A 8 14.45 13.76 -3.20
C LEU A 8 13.49 13.29 -2.10
N ARG A 9 12.30 12.78 -2.44
CA ARG A 9 11.38 12.16 -1.46
C ARG A 9 12.04 10.97 -0.76
N ALA A 10 12.66 10.07 -1.49
CA ALA A 10 13.36 8.91 -0.92
C ALA A 10 14.50 9.32 0.03
N LEU A 11 15.23 10.39 -0.28
CA LEU A 11 16.28 10.93 0.60
C LEU A 11 15.69 11.49 1.90
N LEU A 12 14.54 12.17 1.83
CA LEU A 12 13.85 12.68 3.01
C LEU A 12 13.28 11.54 3.87
N GLU A 13 12.65 10.54 3.23
CA GLU A 13 12.13 9.35 3.90
C GLU A 13 13.24 8.57 4.63
N GLN A 14 14.36 8.34 3.96
CA GLN A 14 15.52 7.68 4.57
C GLN A 14 16.05 8.47 5.77
N GLY A 15 16.23 9.80 5.63
CA GLY A 15 16.70 10.66 6.73
C GLY A 15 15.74 10.68 7.92
N THR A 16 14.45 10.43 7.69
CA THR A 16 13.47 10.33 8.79
C THR A 16 13.50 8.95 9.44
N GLN A 17 13.64 7.89 8.66
CA GLN A 17 13.74 6.52 9.19
C GLN A 17 15.00 6.31 10.04
N ASP A 18 16.12 6.90 9.64
CA ASP A 18 17.39 6.82 10.40
C ASP A 18 17.51 7.89 11.50
N GLY A 19 16.50 8.75 11.68
CA GLY A 19 16.44 9.78 12.73
C GLY A 19 17.32 11.00 12.46
N THR A 20 17.94 11.13 11.29
CA THR A 20 18.78 12.30 10.94
C THR A 20 17.97 13.51 10.52
N LEU A 21 16.70 13.31 10.09
CA LEU A 21 15.74 14.36 9.78
C LEU A 21 14.46 14.15 10.59
N GLY A 22 13.90 15.23 11.10
CA GLY A 22 12.59 15.23 11.76
C GLY A 22 11.83 16.53 11.46
N PRO A 23 10.58 16.67 11.93
CA PRO A 23 9.83 17.92 11.80
C PRO A 23 10.66 19.11 12.27
N GLY A 24 10.69 20.17 11.46
CA GLY A 24 11.51 21.37 11.73
C GLY A 24 13.00 21.23 11.40
N SER A 25 13.48 20.06 10.95
CA SER A 25 14.87 19.88 10.52
C SER A 25 15.16 20.69 9.25
N LYS A 26 16.34 21.32 9.22
CA LYS A 26 16.82 22.02 8.04
C LYS A 26 17.33 21.01 7.00
N LEU A 27 16.84 21.12 5.77
CA LEU A 27 17.31 20.33 4.66
C LEU A 27 18.71 20.76 4.20
N PRO A 28 19.47 19.85 3.53
CA PRO A 28 20.67 20.22 2.80
C PRO A 28 20.40 21.37 1.81
N THR A 29 21.39 22.18 1.54
CA THR A 29 21.23 23.31 0.60
C THR A 29 20.97 22.78 -0.83
N GLU A 30 20.41 23.64 -1.69
CA GLU A 30 20.24 23.29 -3.12
C GLU A 30 21.54 22.79 -3.75
N ARG A 31 22.69 23.36 -3.35
CA ARG A 31 24.01 22.94 -3.83
C ARG A 31 24.33 21.50 -3.38
N ASP A 32 24.11 21.21 -2.11
CA ASP A 32 24.38 19.88 -1.56
C ASP A 32 23.43 18.82 -2.17
N LEU A 33 22.18 19.20 -2.45
CA LEU A 33 21.21 18.33 -3.14
C LEU A 33 21.60 18.06 -4.60
N VAL A 34 22.16 19.06 -5.30
CA VAL A 34 22.71 18.89 -6.66
C VAL A 34 23.83 17.84 -6.66
N GLU A 35 24.75 17.91 -5.71
CA GLU A 35 25.85 16.97 -5.56
C GLU A 35 25.33 15.55 -5.18
N ARG A 36 24.48 15.45 -4.17
CA ARG A 36 23.97 14.17 -3.66
C ARG A 36 23.10 13.42 -4.67
N LEU A 37 22.26 14.14 -5.41
CA LEU A 37 21.32 13.55 -6.37
C LEU A 37 21.85 13.56 -7.80
N SER A 38 23.05 14.09 -8.04
CA SER A 38 23.67 14.23 -9.37
C SER A 38 22.68 14.83 -10.40
N ALA A 39 21.92 15.85 -9.98
CA ALA A 39 20.81 16.43 -10.76
C ALA A 39 21.05 17.93 -11.03
N PRO A 40 20.58 18.46 -12.18
CA PRO A 40 20.68 19.89 -12.48
C PRO A 40 19.98 20.74 -11.42
N ARG A 41 20.57 21.91 -11.08
CA ARG A 41 20.03 22.84 -10.09
C ARG A 41 18.57 23.25 -10.38
N SER A 42 18.23 23.43 -11.65
CA SER A 42 16.85 23.74 -12.07
C SER A 42 15.85 22.62 -11.79
N ALA A 43 16.29 21.35 -11.83
CA ALA A 43 15.47 20.20 -11.51
C ALA A 43 15.27 20.07 -9.98
N ILE A 44 16.33 20.33 -9.18
CA ILE A 44 16.25 20.38 -7.71
C ILE A 44 15.27 21.47 -7.27
N ARG A 45 15.38 22.69 -7.82
CA ARG A 45 14.46 23.79 -7.46
C ARG A 45 13.01 23.44 -7.75
N ARG A 46 12.72 22.87 -8.92
CA ARG A 46 11.36 22.43 -9.28
C ARG A 46 10.86 21.32 -8.36
N ALA A 47 11.71 20.37 -8.01
CA ALA A 47 11.35 19.31 -7.05
C ALA A 47 11.02 19.93 -5.67
N LEU A 48 11.81 20.87 -5.18
CA LEU A 48 11.53 21.58 -3.93
C LEU A 48 10.25 22.43 -3.99
N GLU A 49 9.93 23.04 -5.15
CA GLU A 49 8.67 23.76 -5.38
C GLU A 49 7.44 22.83 -5.33
N VAL A 50 7.58 21.61 -5.84
CA VAL A 50 6.54 20.59 -5.72
C VAL A 50 6.36 20.20 -4.25
N LEU A 51 7.44 19.87 -3.55
CA LEU A 51 7.39 19.50 -2.14
C LEU A 51 6.84 20.62 -1.24
N GLU A 52 7.12 21.89 -1.56
CA GLU A 52 6.57 23.03 -0.83
C GLU A 52 5.06 23.19 -1.07
N ARG A 53 4.60 23.03 -2.30
CA ARG A 53 3.17 23.02 -2.65
C ARG A 53 2.42 21.86 -1.98
N ASP A 54 3.06 20.70 -1.88
CA ASP A 54 2.51 19.51 -1.20
C ASP A 54 2.59 19.63 0.33
N GLY A 55 3.12 20.73 0.86
CA GLY A 55 3.26 20.96 2.31
C GLY A 55 4.35 20.14 2.99
N VAL A 56 5.17 19.41 2.23
CA VAL A 56 6.26 18.55 2.76
C VAL A 56 7.43 19.39 3.30
N VAL A 57 7.71 20.51 2.69
CA VAL A 57 8.75 21.44 3.12
C VAL A 57 8.22 22.87 3.16
N ILE A 58 8.87 23.71 3.96
CA ILE A 58 8.66 25.14 3.98
C ILE A 58 9.97 25.86 3.68
N ARG A 59 9.95 26.86 2.81
CA ARG A 59 11.12 27.66 2.47
C ARG A 59 11.08 29.02 3.15
N HIS A 60 12.13 29.34 3.86
CA HIS A 60 12.34 30.67 4.46
C HIS A 60 13.45 31.38 3.73
N VAL A 61 13.15 32.55 3.14
CA VAL A 61 14.13 33.38 2.45
C VAL A 61 15.30 33.69 3.38
N GLY A 62 16.52 33.41 2.93
CA GLY A 62 17.76 33.62 3.69
C GLY A 62 18.03 32.61 4.82
N ARG A 63 17.08 31.77 5.19
CA ARG A 63 17.23 30.79 6.28
C ARG A 63 17.36 29.34 5.78
N GLY A 64 16.78 29.02 4.64
CA GLY A 64 16.82 27.69 4.03
C GLY A 64 15.46 27.00 3.92
N THR A 65 15.49 25.73 3.58
CA THR A 65 14.32 24.84 3.47
C THR A 65 14.26 23.96 4.70
N PHE A 66 13.08 23.79 5.25
CA PHE A 66 12.83 23.01 6.49
C PHE A 66 11.74 21.99 6.24
N LEU A 67 11.88 20.82 6.86
CA LEU A 67 10.86 19.79 6.87
C LEU A 67 9.67 20.27 7.74
N THR A 68 8.44 20.12 7.29
CA THR A 68 7.25 20.52 8.06
C THR A 68 6.79 19.37 8.97
N GLU A 69 5.90 19.65 9.94
CA GLU A 69 5.22 18.57 10.70
C GLU A 69 4.28 17.73 9.82
N ALA A 70 3.72 18.33 8.77
CA ALA A 70 2.91 17.65 7.76
C ALA A 70 3.77 16.92 6.70
N ALA A 71 5.09 17.01 6.82
CA ALA A 71 6.05 16.68 5.77
C ALA A 71 6.21 15.20 5.49
N LEU A 72 5.76 14.39 6.40
CA LEU A 72 5.74 12.96 6.20
C LEU A 72 4.34 12.50 6.57
N PRO A 73 3.59 11.92 5.62
CA PRO A 73 2.71 10.88 6.08
C PRO A 73 3.60 9.98 6.97
N PRO A 74 3.12 9.51 8.13
CA PRO A 74 3.89 8.55 8.92
C PRO A 74 4.48 7.56 7.94
N ALA A 75 5.74 7.16 8.11
CA ALA A 75 6.50 6.35 7.14
C ALA A 75 5.70 5.13 6.65
N ASP A 76 4.60 4.87 7.28
CA ASP A 76 3.66 3.79 7.05
C ASP A 76 2.28 4.24 6.53
N GLY A 77 2.03 5.49 6.20
CA GLY A 77 0.77 5.95 5.55
C GLY A 77 -0.55 5.66 6.30
N ALA A 78 -0.51 4.83 7.32
CA ALA A 78 -1.67 4.47 8.14
C ALA A 78 -1.68 5.28 9.44
N PRO A 79 -2.84 5.75 9.93
CA PRO A 79 -2.95 6.33 11.25
C PRO A 79 -2.41 5.34 12.31
N PRO A 80 -1.55 5.79 13.26
CA PRO A 80 -0.86 4.90 14.20
C PRO A 80 -1.80 4.08 15.10
N ASP A 81 -3.01 4.56 15.31
CA ASP A 81 -4.02 3.93 16.17
C ASP A 81 -5.10 3.16 15.39
N THR A 82 -4.86 2.82 14.11
CA THR A 82 -5.84 2.10 13.27
C THR A 82 -6.12 0.71 13.84
N SER A 83 -7.35 0.46 14.22
CA SER A 83 -7.78 -0.84 14.71
C SER A 83 -8.03 -1.86 13.59
N PRO A 84 -7.91 -3.17 13.85
CA PRO A 84 -8.27 -4.20 12.87
C PRO A 84 -9.73 -4.10 12.37
N ALA A 85 -10.65 -3.62 13.20
CA ALA A 85 -12.04 -3.43 12.80
C ALA A 85 -12.18 -2.30 11.76
N GLU A 86 -11.47 -1.18 11.92
CA GLU A 86 -11.43 -0.09 10.94
C GLU A 86 -10.80 -0.53 9.64
N ILE A 87 -9.70 -1.31 9.69
CA ILE A 87 -9.08 -1.90 8.49
C ILE A 87 -10.10 -2.75 7.74
N MET A 88 -10.83 -3.65 8.43
CA MET A 88 -11.82 -4.50 7.79
C MET A 88 -13.00 -3.70 7.21
N GLN A 89 -13.43 -2.63 7.87
CA GLN A 89 -14.46 -1.73 7.32
C GLN A 89 -14.01 -1.12 5.98
N VAL A 90 -12.78 -0.60 5.92
CA VAL A 90 -12.24 0.00 4.69
C VAL A 90 -12.06 -1.07 3.60
N ARG A 91 -11.54 -2.25 3.94
CA ARG A 91 -11.41 -3.38 3.00
C ARG A 91 -12.76 -3.75 2.37
N LEU A 92 -13.79 -3.94 3.18
CA LEU A 92 -15.15 -4.29 2.72
C LEU A 92 -15.81 -3.20 1.85
N LEU A 93 -15.44 -1.93 2.04
CA LEU A 93 -15.93 -0.82 1.22
C LEU A 93 -15.20 -0.69 -0.12
N ILE A 94 -13.89 -1.00 -0.16
CA ILE A 94 -13.04 -0.70 -1.31
C ILE A 94 -12.78 -1.94 -2.17
N GLU A 95 -12.40 -3.07 -1.58
CA GLU A 95 -11.88 -4.21 -2.35
C GLU A 95 -12.93 -4.91 -3.23
N PRO A 96 -14.20 -5.13 -2.81
CA PRO A 96 -15.19 -5.73 -3.69
C PRO A 96 -15.48 -4.91 -4.97
N PRO A 97 -15.72 -3.58 -4.92
CA PRO A 97 -15.83 -2.76 -6.14
C PRO A 97 -14.55 -2.72 -6.97
N VAL A 98 -13.37 -2.82 -6.34
CA VAL A 98 -12.08 -2.92 -7.06
C VAL A 98 -11.99 -4.21 -7.84
N ALA A 99 -12.38 -5.35 -7.26
CA ALA A 99 -12.41 -6.64 -7.95
C ALA A 99 -13.41 -6.62 -9.14
N GLU A 100 -14.59 -6.01 -8.94
CA GLU A 100 -15.56 -5.80 -10.02
C GLU A 100 -14.96 -4.99 -11.19
N LEU A 101 -14.28 -3.91 -10.89
CA LEU A 101 -13.65 -3.05 -11.89
C LEU A 101 -12.47 -3.78 -12.56
N ALA A 102 -11.64 -4.49 -11.80
CA ALA A 102 -10.54 -5.28 -12.34
C ALA A 102 -11.02 -6.34 -13.34
N ALA A 103 -12.13 -7.04 -13.09
CA ALA A 103 -12.71 -7.98 -14.03
C ALA A 103 -13.05 -7.35 -15.39
N ARG A 104 -13.40 -6.05 -15.41
CA ARG A 104 -13.74 -5.31 -16.64
C ARG A 104 -12.52 -4.81 -17.41
N VAL A 105 -11.46 -4.36 -16.71
CA VAL A 105 -10.38 -3.56 -17.32
C VAL A 105 -9.00 -4.20 -17.27
N ALA A 106 -8.79 -5.27 -16.48
CA ALA A 106 -7.50 -5.93 -16.35
C ALA A 106 -7.00 -6.43 -17.72
N THR A 107 -5.72 -6.23 -18.00
CA THR A 107 -5.06 -6.84 -19.17
C THR A 107 -4.75 -8.32 -18.90
N GLN A 108 -4.39 -9.07 -19.95
CA GLN A 108 -3.95 -10.46 -19.77
C GLN A 108 -2.71 -10.54 -18.85
N ALA A 109 -1.77 -9.62 -19.00
CA ALA A 109 -0.58 -9.55 -18.16
C ALA A 109 -0.91 -9.28 -16.67
N ASP A 110 -1.99 -8.56 -16.39
CA ASP A 110 -2.46 -8.36 -15.00
C ASP A 110 -3.05 -9.65 -14.44
N LEU A 111 -3.88 -10.35 -15.23
CA LEU A 111 -4.47 -11.63 -14.84
C LEU A 111 -3.39 -12.69 -14.59
N ASP A 112 -2.35 -12.73 -15.42
CA ASP A 112 -1.22 -13.64 -15.25
C ASP A 112 -0.49 -13.35 -13.93
N ARG A 113 -0.25 -12.08 -13.62
CA ARG A 113 0.39 -11.63 -12.36
C ARG A 113 -0.47 -11.93 -11.13
N ILE A 114 -1.79 -11.77 -11.24
CA ILE A 114 -2.73 -12.14 -10.16
C ILE A 114 -2.67 -13.66 -9.92
N ALA A 115 -2.63 -14.45 -10.99
CA ALA A 115 -2.49 -15.90 -10.88
C ALA A 115 -1.17 -16.35 -10.26
N GLU A 116 -0.06 -15.68 -10.59
CA GLU A 116 1.25 -15.92 -9.96
C GLU A 116 1.19 -15.69 -8.45
N CYS A 117 0.48 -14.63 -8.01
CA CYS A 117 0.29 -14.37 -6.58
C CYS A 117 -0.52 -15.49 -5.89
N LEU A 118 -1.57 -16.01 -6.53
CA LEU A 118 -2.35 -17.13 -6.02
C LEU A 118 -1.47 -18.38 -5.85
N HIS A 119 -0.74 -18.78 -6.90
CA HIS A 119 0.15 -19.96 -6.88
C HIS A 119 1.28 -19.82 -5.84
N GLY A 120 1.82 -18.61 -5.67
CA GLY A 120 2.83 -18.36 -4.64
C GLY A 120 2.31 -18.61 -3.22
N GLY A 121 1.02 -18.46 -2.99
CA GLY A 121 0.35 -18.75 -1.73
C GLY A 121 0.15 -20.25 -1.42
N GLU A 122 0.08 -21.11 -2.46
CA GLU A 122 -0.15 -22.55 -2.29
C GLU A 122 0.94 -23.26 -1.47
N GLY A 123 2.20 -22.84 -1.64
CA GLY A 123 3.36 -23.44 -0.98
C GLY A 123 3.77 -22.79 0.34
N SER A 124 2.95 -21.91 0.89
CA SER A 124 3.30 -21.15 2.10
C SER A 124 3.48 -22.06 3.32
N GLU A 125 4.71 -22.21 3.80
CA GLU A 125 5.04 -23.07 4.94
C GLU A 125 4.63 -22.46 6.30
N GLY A 126 4.36 -21.16 6.36
CA GLY A 126 4.08 -20.42 7.58
C GLY A 126 3.03 -19.34 7.45
N PHE A 127 2.71 -18.74 8.59
CA PHE A 127 1.75 -17.65 8.67
C PHE A 127 2.27 -16.40 7.92
N GLU A 128 3.53 -16.05 8.09
CA GLU A 128 4.15 -14.86 7.51
C GLU A 128 4.18 -14.92 5.98
N ASP A 129 4.55 -16.08 5.42
CA ASP A 129 4.57 -16.29 3.98
C ASP A 129 3.17 -16.20 3.40
N PHE A 130 2.19 -16.83 4.05
CA PHE A 130 0.80 -16.75 3.63
C PHE A 130 0.28 -15.30 3.61
N GLU A 131 0.50 -14.53 4.68
CA GLU A 131 0.08 -13.12 4.76
C GLU A 131 0.79 -12.25 3.71
N ALA A 132 2.06 -12.54 3.39
CA ALA A 132 2.78 -11.82 2.36
C ALA A 132 2.18 -12.06 0.96
N TRP A 133 1.80 -13.30 0.64
CA TRP A 133 1.15 -13.62 -0.63
C TRP A 133 -0.29 -13.12 -0.68
N ASP A 134 -1.06 -13.20 0.41
CA ASP A 134 -2.38 -12.58 0.55
C ASP A 134 -2.34 -11.08 0.23
N ALA A 135 -1.41 -10.36 0.84
CA ALA A 135 -1.26 -8.93 0.59
C ALA A 135 -0.88 -8.63 -0.87
N ARG A 136 0.00 -9.45 -1.47
CA ARG A 136 0.40 -9.31 -2.89
C ARG A 136 -0.76 -9.56 -3.84
N LEU A 137 -1.58 -10.59 -3.58
CA LEU A 137 -2.75 -10.93 -4.40
C LEU A 137 -3.75 -9.77 -4.42
N HIS A 138 -4.16 -9.30 -3.25
CA HIS A 138 -5.09 -8.18 -3.14
C HIS A 138 -4.54 -6.90 -3.81
N ARG A 139 -3.24 -6.63 -3.64
CA ARG A 139 -2.58 -5.50 -4.30
C ARG A 139 -2.50 -5.68 -5.82
N ALA A 140 -2.25 -6.88 -6.32
CA ALA A 140 -2.23 -7.16 -7.75
C ALA A 140 -3.60 -6.89 -8.41
N ILE A 141 -4.70 -7.26 -7.73
CA ILE A 141 -6.06 -6.96 -8.16
C ILE A 141 -6.30 -5.44 -8.22
N ALA A 142 -5.83 -4.68 -7.22
CA ALA A 142 -5.94 -3.23 -7.23
C ALA A 142 -5.11 -2.57 -8.34
N LEU A 143 -3.91 -3.08 -8.62
CA LEU A 143 -3.06 -2.61 -9.72
C LEU A 143 -3.70 -2.82 -11.09
N ALA A 144 -4.44 -3.92 -11.27
CA ALA A 144 -5.12 -4.29 -12.51
C ALA A 144 -6.24 -3.31 -12.91
N VAL A 145 -6.65 -2.42 -12.01
CA VAL A 145 -7.62 -1.34 -12.30
C VAL A 145 -6.99 -0.16 -13.03
N HIS A 146 -5.65 -0.01 -13.01
CA HIS A 146 -4.90 1.07 -13.65
C HIS A 146 -5.30 2.49 -13.20
N ASN A 147 -5.86 2.64 -11.98
CA ASN A 147 -6.24 3.91 -11.39
C ASN A 147 -5.26 4.29 -10.27
N GLY A 148 -4.37 5.27 -10.55
CA GLY A 148 -3.30 5.66 -9.63
C GLY A 148 -3.81 6.16 -8.27
N LEU A 149 -4.94 6.87 -8.22
CA LEU A 149 -5.51 7.33 -6.95
C LEU A 149 -6.00 6.15 -6.10
N LEU A 150 -6.72 5.21 -6.73
CA LEU A 150 -7.22 4.01 -6.06
C LEU A 150 -6.06 3.14 -5.55
N ILE A 151 -5.01 2.99 -6.34
CA ILE A 151 -3.79 2.27 -5.95
C ILE A 151 -3.16 2.93 -4.71
N SER A 152 -3.03 4.26 -4.68
CA SER A 152 -2.50 4.99 -3.53
C SER A 152 -3.33 4.79 -2.27
N MET A 153 -4.66 4.84 -2.37
CA MET A 153 -5.57 4.54 -1.26
C MET A 153 -5.40 3.10 -0.76
N PHE A 154 -5.25 2.16 -1.69
CA PHE A 154 -5.02 0.76 -1.36
C PHE A 154 -3.67 0.54 -0.66
N ASP A 155 -2.61 1.22 -1.09
CA ASP A 155 -1.28 1.13 -0.47
C ASP A 155 -1.28 1.69 0.97
N VAL A 156 -2.01 2.79 1.24
CA VAL A 156 -2.22 3.30 2.61
C VAL A 156 -2.93 2.25 3.49
N MET A 157 -3.99 1.63 2.97
CA MET A 157 -4.72 0.57 3.67
C MET A 157 -3.83 -0.65 3.94
N ASN A 158 -3.00 -1.06 2.97
CA ASN A 158 -2.07 -2.17 3.14
C ASN A 158 -1.00 -1.86 4.20
N THR A 159 -0.55 -0.61 4.30
CA THR A 159 0.37 -0.20 5.36
C THR A 159 -0.26 -0.38 6.74
N ALA A 160 -1.56 -0.07 6.90
CA ALA A 160 -2.27 -0.34 8.15
C ALA A 160 -2.27 -1.83 8.53
N ARG A 161 -2.30 -2.74 7.54
CA ARG A 161 -2.22 -4.20 7.75
C ARG A 161 -0.84 -4.67 8.22
N SER A 162 0.23 -3.89 8.02
CA SER A 162 1.57 -4.22 8.51
C SER A 162 1.77 -3.84 9.98
N LEU A 163 0.83 -3.12 10.61
CA LEU A 163 0.91 -2.74 12.01
C LEU A 163 0.89 -3.98 12.93
N PRO A 164 1.65 -3.95 14.05
CA PRO A 164 1.77 -5.10 14.96
C PRO A 164 0.44 -5.62 15.51
N VAL A 165 -0.54 -4.73 15.70
CA VAL A 165 -1.89 -5.07 16.20
C VAL A 165 -2.61 -6.00 15.23
N TRP A 166 -2.57 -5.71 13.92
CA TRP A 166 -3.13 -6.56 12.88
C TRP A 166 -2.44 -7.93 12.83
N GLY A 167 -1.10 -7.95 12.72
CA GLY A 167 -0.33 -9.17 12.60
C GLY A 167 -0.50 -10.11 13.81
N SER A 168 -0.53 -9.56 15.03
CA SER A 168 -0.73 -10.34 16.25
C SER A 168 -2.12 -10.97 16.30
N LEU A 169 -3.17 -10.25 15.92
CA LEU A 169 -4.53 -10.76 15.91
C LEU A 169 -4.73 -11.83 14.81
N LYS A 170 -4.23 -11.57 13.61
CA LYS A 170 -4.25 -12.53 12.49
C LYS A 170 -3.51 -13.83 12.84
N ARG A 171 -2.34 -13.75 13.48
CA ARG A 171 -1.59 -14.94 13.93
C ARG A 171 -2.37 -15.78 14.93
N ARG A 172 -3.04 -15.14 15.90
CA ARG A 172 -3.86 -15.83 16.91
C ARG A 172 -5.06 -16.57 16.32
N THR A 173 -5.59 -16.07 15.20
CA THR A 173 -6.76 -16.65 14.54
C THR A 173 -6.39 -17.54 13.34
N SER A 174 -5.11 -17.68 13.01
CA SER A 174 -4.64 -18.49 11.87
C SER A 174 -4.56 -19.98 12.27
N SER A 175 -5.03 -20.85 11.37
CA SER A 175 -4.77 -22.29 11.39
C SER A 175 -4.50 -22.80 9.97
N PRO A 176 -3.90 -23.99 9.79
CA PRO A 176 -3.69 -24.57 8.45
C PRO A 176 -5.00 -24.71 7.67
N GLU A 177 -6.07 -25.17 8.31
CA GLU A 177 -7.39 -25.36 7.69
C GLU A 177 -8.00 -24.03 7.25
N ARG A 178 -7.76 -22.97 8.03
CA ARG A 178 -8.25 -21.62 7.70
C ARG A 178 -7.47 -21.02 6.54
N ARG A 179 -6.15 -21.23 6.49
CA ARG A 179 -5.34 -20.78 5.34
C ARG A 179 -5.74 -21.49 4.05
N LEU A 180 -6.00 -22.82 4.12
CA LEU A 180 -6.52 -23.58 2.97
C LEU A 180 -7.84 -23.00 2.48
N ARG A 181 -8.79 -22.71 3.37
CA ARG A 181 -10.08 -22.10 3.02
C ARG A 181 -9.91 -20.73 2.36
N TYR A 182 -9.03 -19.87 2.91
CA TYR A 182 -8.77 -18.58 2.30
C TYR A 182 -8.13 -18.73 0.93
N HIS A 183 -7.29 -19.72 0.73
CA HIS A 183 -6.72 -20.01 -0.59
C HIS A 183 -7.81 -20.43 -1.60
N GLU A 184 -8.76 -21.27 -1.21
CA GLU A 184 -9.92 -21.64 -2.03
C GLU A 184 -10.79 -20.42 -2.37
N GLU A 185 -11.02 -19.51 -1.41
CA GLU A 185 -11.74 -18.26 -1.62
C GLU A 185 -10.99 -17.35 -2.60
N HIS A 186 -9.67 -17.24 -2.47
CA HIS A 186 -8.83 -16.49 -3.41
C HIS A 186 -8.87 -17.11 -4.82
N ALA A 187 -8.87 -18.44 -4.95
CA ALA A 187 -8.99 -19.11 -6.24
C ALA A 187 -10.31 -18.76 -6.92
N ALA A 188 -11.42 -18.72 -6.18
CA ALA A 188 -12.72 -18.31 -6.74
C ALA A 188 -12.73 -16.86 -7.22
N ILE A 189 -12.04 -15.93 -6.50
CA ILE A 189 -11.88 -14.54 -6.97
C ILE A 189 -11.10 -14.49 -8.28
N VAL A 190 -9.98 -15.21 -8.36
CA VAL A 190 -9.11 -15.23 -9.55
C VAL A 190 -9.82 -15.84 -10.74
N GLU A 191 -10.61 -16.90 -10.53
CA GLU A 191 -11.43 -17.52 -11.59
C GLU A 191 -12.46 -16.52 -12.14
N ALA A 192 -13.22 -15.84 -11.28
CA ALA A 192 -14.18 -14.81 -11.71
C ALA A 192 -13.50 -13.64 -12.46
N LEU A 193 -12.28 -13.25 -12.07
CA LEU A 193 -11.50 -12.24 -12.81
C LEU A 193 -11.09 -12.74 -14.20
N ARG A 194 -10.66 -14.01 -14.32
CA ARG A 194 -10.28 -14.65 -15.60
C ARG A 194 -11.47 -14.79 -16.54
N ASP A 195 -12.64 -15.16 -16.00
CA ASP A 195 -13.89 -15.30 -16.73
C ASP A 195 -14.51 -13.96 -17.09
N ARG A 196 -13.88 -12.85 -16.69
CA ARG A 196 -14.44 -11.51 -16.92
C ARG A 196 -15.86 -11.37 -16.35
N ASP A 197 -16.10 -11.98 -15.18
CA ASP A 197 -17.35 -11.86 -14.43
C ASP A 197 -17.22 -10.78 -13.33
N PRO A 198 -17.67 -9.53 -13.56
CA PRO A 198 -17.54 -8.45 -12.59
C PRO A 198 -18.39 -8.69 -11.33
N THR A 199 -19.56 -9.29 -11.49
CA THR A 199 -20.46 -9.56 -10.37
C THR A 199 -19.91 -10.68 -9.49
N GLY A 200 -19.45 -11.77 -10.11
CA GLY A 200 -18.80 -12.87 -9.40
C GLY A 200 -17.53 -12.42 -8.68
N ALA A 201 -16.66 -11.66 -9.34
CA ALA A 201 -15.43 -11.13 -8.72
C ALA A 201 -15.73 -10.26 -7.49
N ARG A 202 -16.73 -9.37 -7.57
CA ARG A 202 -17.19 -8.57 -6.44
C ARG A 202 -17.73 -9.41 -5.30
N ASP A 203 -18.60 -10.35 -5.61
CA ASP A 203 -19.32 -11.13 -4.60
C ASP A 203 -18.37 -12.14 -3.92
N CYS A 204 -17.46 -12.78 -4.66
CA CYS A 204 -16.39 -13.62 -4.11
C CYS A 204 -15.46 -12.82 -3.18
N MET A 205 -15.01 -11.63 -3.61
CA MET A 205 -14.19 -10.76 -2.77
C MET A 205 -14.91 -10.35 -1.50
N ARG A 206 -16.18 -9.96 -1.60
CA ARG A 206 -16.98 -9.58 -0.43
C ARG A 206 -17.13 -10.74 0.54
N GLN A 207 -17.46 -11.93 0.06
CA GLN A 207 -17.62 -13.13 0.90
C GLN A 207 -16.31 -13.48 1.59
N HIS A 208 -15.19 -13.47 0.88
CA HIS A 208 -13.85 -13.67 1.45
C HIS A 208 -13.58 -12.69 2.60
N LEU A 209 -13.78 -11.39 2.37
CA LEU A 209 -13.53 -10.37 3.38
C LEU A 209 -14.48 -10.46 4.59
N GLN A 210 -15.73 -10.88 4.39
CA GLN A 210 -16.65 -11.16 5.50
C GLN A 210 -16.13 -12.31 6.34
N ASN A 211 -15.71 -13.43 5.72
CA ASN A 211 -15.14 -14.57 6.42
C ASN A 211 -13.87 -14.18 7.19
N VAL A 212 -13.00 -13.35 6.60
CA VAL A 212 -11.81 -12.80 7.28
C VAL A 212 -12.22 -11.95 8.47
N SER A 213 -13.20 -11.06 8.30
CA SER A 213 -13.71 -10.18 9.37
C SER A 213 -14.29 -10.98 10.55
N ASP A 214 -15.13 -11.95 10.26
CA ASP A 214 -15.78 -12.76 11.29
C ASP A 214 -14.76 -13.59 12.08
N ASN A 215 -13.82 -14.19 11.38
CA ASN A 215 -12.72 -14.94 12.01
C ASN A 215 -11.79 -14.04 12.85
N LEU A 216 -11.51 -12.81 12.39
CA LEU A 216 -10.60 -11.88 13.04
C LEU A 216 -11.24 -11.24 14.28
N LEU A 217 -12.53 -10.89 14.19
CA LEU A 217 -13.26 -10.13 15.22
C LEU A 217 -14.10 -11.03 16.14
N GLY A 218 -14.08 -12.36 15.93
CA GLY A 218 -14.82 -13.32 16.78
C GLY A 218 -16.34 -13.21 16.63
N ARG A 219 -16.83 -12.81 15.45
CA ARG A 219 -18.25 -12.76 15.14
C ARG A 219 -18.65 -14.12 14.54
N HIS A 220 -19.19 -14.98 15.37
CA HIS A 220 -19.70 -16.30 14.98
C HIS A 220 -21.22 -16.34 15.05
#